data_8aa1c192bcecae2f6931d2272433240a
#
_entry.id   8aa1c192bcecae2f6931d2272433240a
#
_cell.length_a   1.000
_cell.length_b   1.000
_cell.length_c   1.000
_cell.angle_alpha   90.00
_cell.angle_beta   90.00
_cell.angle_gamma   90.00
#
_symmetry.space_group_name_H-M   'P 1'
#
loop_
_entity.id
_entity.type
_entity.pdbx_description
1 polymer ?
#
loop_
_entity_poly.entity_id
_entity_poly.type
_entity_poly.pdbx_seq_one_letter_code
_entity_poly.pdbx_strand_id
1 'polypeptide(L)'
;MKILGIDPGTRVMGYGVIEGGESEAALVVCGALTSPPRSSMGERLSFLYNHLLEIIARYQPDVLAVEQPFVAKNVRSALAIGKAQAVAMLAAANSGIPTYEYTPAQIKQRIANYGASSKEQIQEMVRLQLGLPQVPQPNDAADALAVALCHRQEIHLSQLLAEQK
;
A
#
# COMPACT_ATOMS: atom_id res chain seq x y z
N MET A 1 -1.98 -0.69 -16.10
CA MET A 1 -2.74 -0.98 -14.85
C MET A 1 -2.32 0.01 -13.78
N LYS A 2 -3.28 0.57 -13.07
CA LYS A 2 -3.05 1.46 -11.90
C LYS A 2 -3.27 0.68 -10.62
N ILE A 3 -2.33 0.77 -9.70
CA ILE A 3 -2.36 0.07 -8.42
C ILE A 3 -2.33 1.10 -7.30
N LEU A 4 -3.32 1.06 -6.41
CA LEU A 4 -3.34 1.82 -5.17
C LEU A 4 -2.76 0.96 -4.05
N GLY A 5 -1.59 1.32 -3.54
CA GLY A 5 -0.98 0.72 -2.36
C GLY A 5 -1.36 1.45 -1.09
N ILE A 6 -1.60 0.70 -0.02
CA ILE A 6 -1.98 1.22 1.30
C ILE A 6 -1.08 0.64 2.38
N ASP A 7 -0.50 1.52 3.19
CA ASP A 7 0.13 1.21 4.48
C ASP A 7 -0.86 1.61 5.58
N PRO A 8 -1.58 0.65 6.21
CA PRO A 8 -2.72 0.97 7.05
C PRO A 8 -2.32 1.43 8.45
N GLY A 9 -2.84 2.57 8.87
CA GLY A 9 -2.74 3.10 10.22
C GLY A 9 -3.95 3.97 10.56
N THR A 10 -4.39 3.96 11.82
CA THR A 10 -5.58 4.73 12.24
C THR A 10 -5.29 6.19 12.49
N ARG A 11 -4.04 6.54 12.77
CA ARG A 11 -3.60 7.94 12.94
C ARG A 11 -3.02 8.50 11.66
N VAL A 12 -2.17 7.73 11.01
CA VAL A 12 -1.55 8.04 9.73
C VAL A 12 -1.71 6.80 8.84
N MET A 13 -2.25 6.98 7.66
CA MET A 13 -2.36 5.95 6.63
C MET A 13 -1.59 6.41 5.40
N GLY A 14 -0.56 5.65 5.02
CA GLY A 14 0.14 5.88 3.77
C GLY A 14 -0.68 5.43 2.57
N TYR A 15 -0.58 6.18 1.47
CA TYR A 15 -1.14 5.78 0.19
C TYR A 15 -0.18 6.10 -0.95
N GLY A 16 -0.22 5.29 -1.99
CA GLY A 16 0.56 5.52 -3.20
C GLY A 16 -0.09 4.87 -4.40
N VAL A 17 -0.22 5.62 -5.49
CA VAL A 17 -0.72 5.11 -6.77
C VAL A 17 0.43 5.04 -7.75
N ILE A 18 0.63 3.87 -8.31
CA ILE A 18 1.56 3.65 -9.42
C ILE A 18 0.79 3.23 -10.67
N GLU A 19 1.34 3.55 -11.82
CA GLU A 19 0.81 3.12 -13.11
C GLU A 19 1.93 2.49 -13.94
N GLY A 20 1.64 1.40 -14.63
CA GLY A 20 2.62 0.80 -15.54
C GLY A 20 2.24 -0.58 -16.03
N GLY A 21 3.07 -1.07 -16.94
CA GLY A 21 3.03 -2.42 -17.50
C GLY A 21 4.08 -3.33 -16.87
N GLU A 22 4.51 -4.34 -17.63
CA GLU A 22 5.43 -5.38 -17.15
C GLU A 22 6.84 -4.85 -16.84
N SER A 23 7.38 -3.96 -17.68
CA SER A 23 8.77 -3.50 -17.58
C SER A 23 8.97 -2.30 -16.68
N GLU A 24 8.05 -1.34 -16.68
CA GLU A 24 8.22 -0.07 -15.98
C GLU A 24 6.98 0.30 -15.16
N ALA A 25 7.22 0.97 -14.03
CA ALA A 25 6.20 1.59 -13.21
C ALA A 25 6.53 3.06 -12.98
N ALA A 26 5.52 3.91 -13.09
CA ALA A 26 5.62 5.34 -12.81
C ALA A 26 4.79 5.72 -11.59
N LEU A 27 5.31 6.64 -10.80
CA LEU A 27 4.57 7.25 -9.70
C LEU A 27 3.48 8.17 -10.28
N VAL A 28 2.23 7.95 -9.86
CA VAL A 28 1.12 8.86 -10.16
C VAL A 28 0.94 9.86 -9.03
N VAL A 29 0.82 9.38 -7.80
CA VAL A 29 0.67 10.18 -6.59
C VAL A 29 1.06 9.35 -5.37
N CYS A 30 1.54 10.01 -4.32
CA CYS A 30 1.68 9.39 -3.01
C CYS A 30 1.50 10.43 -1.90
N GLY A 31 1.21 9.97 -0.70
CA GLY A 31 1.03 10.81 0.46
C GLY A 31 0.62 10.03 1.69
N ALA A 32 0.18 10.76 2.69
CA ALA A 32 -0.37 10.19 3.91
C ALA A 32 -1.66 10.92 4.33
N LEU A 33 -2.63 10.14 4.81
CA LEU A 33 -3.85 10.63 5.42
C LEU A 33 -3.62 10.68 6.92
N THR A 34 -3.59 11.89 7.48
CA THR A 34 -3.41 12.09 8.93
C THR A 34 -4.75 12.44 9.55
N SER A 35 -5.27 11.55 10.39
CA SER A 35 -6.52 11.76 11.10
C SER A 35 -6.44 12.98 12.01
N PRO A 36 -7.52 13.75 12.18
CA PRO A 36 -7.53 14.91 13.06
C PRO A 36 -7.12 14.55 14.49
N PRO A 37 -6.34 15.40 15.19
CA PRO A 37 -5.96 15.14 16.57
C PRO A 37 -7.19 15.06 17.48
N ARG A 38 -7.09 14.26 18.54
CA ARG A 38 -8.17 14.05 19.55
C ARG A 38 -9.47 13.43 19.02
N SER A 39 -9.49 12.89 17.79
CA SER A 39 -10.63 12.17 17.26
C SER A 39 -10.75 10.78 17.90
N SER A 40 -11.98 10.32 18.08
CA SER A 40 -12.31 8.96 18.47
C SER A 40 -11.91 7.96 17.36
N MET A 41 -11.90 6.69 17.68
CA MET A 41 -11.60 5.65 16.67
C MET A 41 -12.60 5.71 15.50
N GLY A 42 -13.90 5.84 15.80
CA GLY A 42 -14.93 5.93 14.75
C GLY A 42 -14.73 7.13 13.82
N GLU A 43 -14.40 8.30 14.39
CA GLU A 43 -14.12 9.51 13.61
C GLU A 43 -12.88 9.35 12.72
N ARG A 44 -11.81 8.70 13.21
CA ARG A 44 -10.62 8.40 12.41
C ARG A 44 -10.96 7.47 11.26
N LEU A 45 -11.69 6.39 11.50
CA LEU A 45 -12.06 5.44 10.47
C LEU A 45 -12.96 6.08 9.42
N SER A 46 -13.90 6.95 9.83
CA SER A 46 -14.74 7.72 8.91
C SER A 46 -13.91 8.70 8.07
N PHE A 47 -12.97 9.40 8.67
CA PHE A 47 -12.04 10.28 7.98
C PHE A 47 -11.25 9.53 6.89
N LEU A 48 -10.63 8.40 7.26
CA LEU A 48 -9.86 7.57 6.34
C LEU A 48 -10.71 7.03 5.19
N TYR A 49 -11.90 6.54 5.50
CA TYR A 49 -12.83 6.01 4.49
C TYR A 49 -13.20 7.05 3.44
N ASN A 50 -13.63 8.25 3.88
CA ASN A 50 -14.05 9.31 2.97
C ASN A 50 -12.90 9.78 2.06
N HIS A 51 -11.69 9.97 2.62
CA HIS A 51 -10.54 10.38 1.82
C HIS A 51 -10.06 9.28 0.86
N LEU A 52 -10.17 8.00 1.24
CA LEU A 52 -9.89 6.91 0.32
C LEU A 52 -10.86 6.87 -0.85
N LEU A 53 -12.15 7.12 -0.63
CA LEU A 53 -13.13 7.24 -1.72
C LEU A 53 -12.77 8.39 -2.68
N GLU A 54 -12.32 9.53 -2.16
CA GLU A 54 -11.85 10.66 -2.97
C GLU A 54 -10.63 10.29 -3.81
N ILE A 55 -9.63 9.60 -3.22
CA ILE A 55 -8.44 9.11 -3.93
C ILE A 55 -8.83 8.13 -5.02
N ILE A 56 -9.69 7.17 -4.72
CA ILE A 56 -10.17 6.18 -5.69
C ILE A 56 -10.92 6.86 -6.84
N ALA A 57 -11.83 7.78 -6.52
CA ALA A 57 -12.59 8.51 -7.53
C ALA A 57 -11.69 9.37 -8.44
N ARG A 58 -10.66 10.00 -7.86
CA ARG A 58 -9.76 10.90 -8.59
C ARG A 58 -8.77 10.16 -9.48
N TYR A 59 -8.14 9.10 -8.97
CA TYR A 59 -7.05 8.42 -9.67
C TYR A 59 -7.47 7.15 -10.41
N GLN A 60 -8.67 6.63 -10.12
CA GLN A 60 -9.26 5.47 -10.80
C GLN A 60 -8.33 4.25 -10.83
N PRO A 61 -7.86 3.74 -9.67
CA PRO A 61 -7.02 2.55 -9.64
C PRO A 61 -7.84 1.31 -10.07
N ASP A 62 -7.17 0.37 -10.73
CA ASP A 62 -7.77 -0.90 -11.13
C ASP A 62 -7.86 -1.88 -9.97
N VAL A 63 -6.92 -1.77 -9.02
CA VAL A 63 -6.82 -2.64 -7.84
C VAL A 63 -6.32 -1.87 -6.63
N LEU A 64 -6.64 -2.37 -5.43
CA LEU A 64 -6.06 -1.94 -4.16
C LEU A 64 -5.20 -3.05 -3.58
N ALA A 65 -3.96 -2.73 -3.23
CA ALA A 65 -3.04 -3.60 -2.52
C ALA A 65 -2.82 -3.04 -1.10
N VAL A 66 -2.95 -3.85 -0.07
CA VAL A 66 -2.85 -3.42 1.33
C VAL A 66 -1.94 -4.34 2.14
N GLU A 67 -1.14 -3.75 3.03
CA GLU A 67 -0.33 -4.51 3.98
C GLU A 67 -1.20 -5.12 5.08
N GLN A 68 -0.93 -6.39 5.41
CA GLN A 68 -1.58 -7.09 6.52
C GLN A 68 -0.95 -6.70 7.86
N PRO A 69 -1.75 -6.57 8.93
CA PRO A 69 -1.21 -6.36 10.27
C PRO A 69 -0.41 -7.58 10.73
N PHE A 70 0.76 -7.32 11.34
CA PHE A 70 1.60 -8.36 11.92
C PHE A 70 1.40 -8.46 13.43
N VAL A 71 0.91 -9.62 13.88
CA VAL A 71 0.56 -9.87 15.29
C VAL A 71 1.71 -10.62 15.99
N ALA A 72 2.85 -9.96 16.24
CA ALA A 72 3.96 -10.64 16.94
C ALA A 72 4.18 -10.16 18.38
N LYS A 73 4.12 -8.86 18.65
CA LYS A 73 4.53 -8.28 19.94
C LYS A 73 3.49 -7.38 20.60
N ASN A 74 2.58 -6.78 19.84
CA ASN A 74 1.59 -5.84 20.37
C ASN A 74 0.23 -6.05 19.69
N VAL A 75 -0.60 -6.85 20.34
CA VAL A 75 -1.95 -7.19 19.86
C VAL A 75 -2.83 -5.95 19.69
N ARG A 76 -2.71 -4.97 20.60
CA ARG A 76 -3.50 -3.73 20.51
C ARG A 76 -3.18 -2.91 19.27
N SER A 77 -1.90 -2.79 18.94
CA SER A 77 -1.46 -2.10 17.70
C SER A 77 -1.92 -2.86 16.46
N ALA A 78 -1.79 -4.19 16.45
CA ALA A 78 -2.25 -5.02 15.34
C ALA A 78 -3.77 -4.90 15.11
N LEU A 79 -4.57 -4.86 16.18
CA LEU A 79 -6.01 -4.64 16.08
C LEU A 79 -6.35 -3.26 15.50
N ALA A 80 -5.63 -2.21 15.90
CA ALA A 80 -5.82 -0.86 15.36
C ALA A 80 -5.48 -0.81 13.86
N ILE A 81 -4.36 -1.41 13.45
CA ILE A 81 -3.97 -1.52 12.03
C ILE A 81 -5.02 -2.32 11.24
N GLY A 82 -5.52 -3.43 11.80
CA GLY A 82 -6.58 -4.23 11.18
C GLY A 82 -7.88 -3.45 10.96
N LYS A 83 -8.24 -2.52 11.85
CA LYS A 83 -9.38 -1.61 11.64
C LYS A 83 -9.14 -0.68 10.45
N ALA A 84 -7.96 -0.10 10.34
CA ALA A 84 -7.60 0.75 9.20
C ALA A 84 -7.55 -0.04 7.89
N GLN A 85 -7.01 -1.25 7.91
CA GLN A 85 -7.00 -2.17 6.77
C GLN A 85 -8.43 -2.48 6.29
N ALA A 86 -9.33 -2.82 7.22
CA ALA A 86 -10.74 -3.10 6.89
C ALA A 86 -11.43 -1.91 6.23
N VAL A 87 -11.13 -0.68 6.66
CA VAL A 87 -11.65 0.54 6.03
C VAL A 87 -11.16 0.70 4.59
N ALA A 88 -9.88 0.42 4.32
CA ALA A 88 -9.34 0.47 2.97
C ALA A 88 -9.99 -0.59 2.06
N MET A 89 -10.14 -1.81 2.55
CA MET A 89 -10.83 -2.89 1.83
C MET A 89 -12.29 -2.55 1.54
N LEU A 90 -12.99 -1.97 2.51
CA LEU A 90 -14.39 -1.55 2.34
C LEU A 90 -14.52 -0.42 1.31
N ALA A 91 -13.63 0.56 1.32
CA ALA A 91 -13.61 1.63 0.32
C ALA A 91 -13.40 1.07 -1.10
N ALA A 92 -12.49 0.13 -1.26
CA ALA A 92 -12.26 -0.56 -2.53
C ALA A 92 -13.49 -1.35 -2.98
N ALA A 93 -14.06 -2.18 -2.10
CA ALA A 93 -15.24 -2.99 -2.40
C ALA A 93 -16.44 -2.15 -2.82
N ASN A 94 -16.72 -1.06 -2.09
CA ASN A 94 -17.81 -0.13 -2.43
C ASN A 94 -17.56 0.65 -3.73
N SER A 95 -16.31 0.72 -4.17
CA SER A 95 -15.91 1.33 -5.46
C SER A 95 -15.79 0.30 -6.60
N GLY A 96 -16.08 -0.98 -6.32
CA GLY A 96 -16.04 -2.05 -7.33
C GLY A 96 -14.63 -2.48 -7.75
N ILE A 97 -13.60 -2.17 -6.97
CA ILE A 97 -12.22 -2.57 -7.26
C ILE A 97 -11.76 -3.73 -6.36
N PRO A 98 -11.02 -4.72 -6.88
CA PRO A 98 -10.52 -5.85 -6.12
C PRO A 98 -9.42 -5.44 -5.15
N THR A 99 -9.31 -6.16 -4.03
CA THR A 99 -8.30 -5.95 -3.00
C THR A 99 -7.39 -7.16 -2.88
N TYR A 100 -6.08 -6.90 -2.73
CA TYR A 100 -5.05 -7.89 -2.49
C TYR A 100 -4.26 -7.56 -1.23
N GLU A 101 -4.00 -8.57 -0.41
CA GLU A 101 -3.35 -8.42 0.88
C GLU A 101 -1.95 -9.02 0.86
N TYR A 102 -0.98 -8.33 1.46
CA TYR A 102 0.42 -8.75 1.53
C TYR A 102 0.96 -8.66 2.94
N THR A 103 1.65 -9.71 3.39
CA THR A 103 2.37 -9.67 4.66
C THR A 103 3.62 -8.79 4.54
N PRO A 104 4.12 -8.21 5.65
CA PRO A 104 5.40 -7.49 5.67
C PRO A 104 6.55 -8.31 5.11
N ALA A 105 6.56 -9.63 5.35
CA ALA A 105 7.57 -10.54 4.83
C ALA A 105 7.52 -10.66 3.30
N GLN A 106 6.33 -10.79 2.71
CA GLN A 106 6.15 -10.82 1.26
C GLN A 106 6.60 -9.52 0.61
N ILE A 107 6.24 -8.37 1.20
CA ILE A 107 6.66 -7.06 0.68
C ILE A 107 8.19 -6.95 0.67
N LYS A 108 8.86 -7.28 1.76
CA LYS A 108 10.33 -7.26 1.84
C LYS A 108 10.98 -8.20 0.83
N GLN A 109 10.47 -9.42 0.72
CA GLN A 109 10.96 -10.42 -0.23
C GLN A 109 10.86 -9.94 -1.68
N ARG A 110 9.74 -9.32 -2.05
CA ARG A 110 9.52 -8.83 -3.41
C ARG A 110 10.33 -7.57 -3.72
N ILE A 111 10.36 -6.62 -2.80
CA ILE A 111 10.99 -5.32 -3.07
C ILE A 111 12.51 -5.39 -3.03
N ALA A 112 13.10 -6.11 -2.09
CA ALA A 112 14.55 -6.16 -1.88
C ALA A 112 15.18 -7.54 -2.14
N ASN A 113 14.41 -8.53 -2.58
CA ASN A 113 14.83 -9.93 -2.74
C ASN A 113 15.42 -10.56 -1.46
N TYR A 114 15.20 -9.93 -0.29
CA TYR A 114 15.73 -10.41 0.98
C TYR A 114 14.83 -10.01 2.15
N GLY A 115 14.30 -11.00 2.86
CA GLY A 115 13.33 -10.79 3.94
C GLY A 115 13.85 -10.07 5.19
N ALA A 116 15.19 -9.98 5.37
CA ALA A 116 15.83 -9.26 6.49
C ALA A 116 16.20 -7.82 6.15
N SER A 117 15.74 -7.26 5.02
CA SER A 117 16.01 -5.89 4.63
C SER A 117 15.48 -4.88 5.64
N SER A 118 16.27 -3.83 5.89
CA SER A 118 15.85 -2.71 6.74
C SER A 118 14.76 -1.87 6.05
N LYS A 119 14.06 -1.04 6.85
CA LYS A 119 13.07 -0.12 6.32
C LYS A 119 13.68 0.85 5.31
N GLU A 120 14.86 1.37 5.60
CA GLU A 120 15.61 2.30 4.75
C GLU A 120 15.99 1.65 3.41
N GLN A 121 16.36 0.37 3.43
CA GLN A 121 16.67 -0.39 2.21
C GLN A 121 15.42 -0.56 1.34
N ILE A 122 14.27 -0.86 1.93
CA ILE A 122 13.00 -0.97 1.19
C ILE A 122 12.64 0.37 0.55
N GLN A 123 12.74 1.48 1.28
CA GLN A 123 12.44 2.82 0.78
C GLN A 123 13.37 3.24 -0.36
N GLU A 124 14.66 2.89 -0.26
CA GLU A 124 15.61 3.13 -1.35
C GLU A 124 15.30 2.29 -2.59
N MET A 125 14.88 1.03 -2.42
CA MET A 125 14.43 0.19 -3.53
C MET A 125 13.17 0.74 -4.21
N VAL A 126 12.22 1.29 -3.43
CA VAL A 126 11.05 2.00 -3.98
C VAL A 126 11.49 3.18 -4.84
N ARG A 127 12.44 4.00 -4.35
CA ARG A 127 13.01 5.12 -5.11
C ARG A 127 13.59 4.66 -6.44
N LEU A 128 14.42 3.63 -6.41
CA LEU A 128 15.10 3.11 -7.60
C LEU A 128 14.11 2.50 -8.61
N GLN A 129 13.16 1.69 -8.15
CA GLN A 129 12.19 1.02 -9.02
C GLN A 129 11.21 2.01 -9.70
N LEU A 130 10.97 3.16 -9.08
CA LEU A 130 10.12 4.21 -9.64
C LEU A 130 10.94 5.33 -10.34
N GLY A 131 12.28 5.20 -10.40
CA GLY A 131 13.15 6.20 -11.03
C GLY A 131 13.08 7.59 -10.38
N LEU A 132 12.84 7.66 -9.06
CA LEU A 132 12.65 8.93 -8.37
C LEU A 132 13.98 9.56 -7.94
N PRO A 133 14.08 10.90 -7.91
CA PRO A 133 15.31 11.60 -7.51
C PRO A 133 15.63 11.43 -6.02
N GLN A 134 14.59 11.21 -5.19
CA GLN A 134 14.71 11.01 -3.73
C GLN A 134 13.65 10.06 -3.22
N VAL A 135 13.86 9.50 -2.02
CA VAL A 135 12.88 8.66 -1.33
C VAL A 135 11.57 9.46 -1.12
N PRO A 136 10.40 8.89 -1.49
CA PRO A 136 9.12 9.54 -1.26
C PRO A 136 8.88 9.89 0.20
N GLN A 137 8.28 11.06 0.44
CA GLN A 137 7.93 11.54 1.77
C GLN A 137 6.40 11.79 1.85
N PRO A 138 5.81 11.60 3.03
CA PRO A 138 6.40 11.05 4.26
C PRO A 138 6.71 9.54 4.13
N ASN A 139 7.42 8.97 5.10
CA ASN A 139 7.81 7.55 5.06
C ASN A 139 6.63 6.60 4.84
N ASP A 140 5.46 6.91 5.40
CA ASP A 140 4.23 6.12 5.20
C ASP A 140 3.84 6.03 3.71
N ALA A 141 4.10 7.08 2.92
CA ALA A 141 3.88 7.08 1.48
C ALA A 141 4.84 6.11 0.76
N ALA A 142 6.11 6.09 1.15
CA ALA A 142 7.09 5.15 0.60
C ALA A 142 6.74 3.69 0.95
N ASP A 143 6.26 3.45 2.17
CA ASP A 143 5.80 2.13 2.62
C ASP A 143 4.57 1.67 1.80
N ALA A 144 3.61 2.55 1.55
CA ALA A 144 2.46 2.27 0.69
C ALA A 144 2.86 1.98 -0.77
N LEU A 145 3.83 2.70 -1.31
CA LEU A 145 4.36 2.43 -2.65
C LEU A 145 5.07 1.08 -2.72
N ALA A 146 5.73 0.64 -1.65
CA ALA A 146 6.30 -0.71 -1.57
C ALA A 146 5.22 -1.80 -1.69
N VAL A 147 4.04 -1.60 -1.09
CA VAL A 147 2.90 -2.51 -1.22
C VAL A 147 2.40 -2.56 -2.66
N ALA A 148 2.25 -1.41 -3.32
CA ALA A 148 1.84 -1.34 -4.72
C ALA A 148 2.82 -2.03 -5.67
N LEU A 149 4.12 -1.82 -5.48
CA LEU A 149 5.18 -2.48 -6.25
C LEU A 149 5.23 -3.99 -5.99
N CYS A 150 5.00 -4.42 -4.75
CA CYS A 150 4.89 -5.84 -4.41
C CYS A 150 3.77 -6.51 -5.21
N HIS A 151 2.58 -5.91 -5.26
CA HIS A 151 1.46 -6.43 -6.04
C HIS A 151 1.79 -6.52 -7.54
N ARG A 152 2.41 -5.49 -8.10
CA ARG A 152 2.83 -5.48 -9.50
C ARG A 152 3.77 -6.65 -9.82
N GLN A 153 4.75 -6.90 -8.97
CA GLN A 153 5.71 -8.01 -9.15
C GLN A 153 5.05 -9.38 -9.01
N GLU A 154 4.06 -9.53 -8.11
CA GLU A 154 3.30 -10.78 -7.95
C GLU A 154 2.49 -11.10 -9.21
N ILE A 155 1.85 -10.11 -9.82
CA ILE A 155 1.12 -10.31 -11.08
C ILE A 155 2.08 -10.74 -12.18
N HIS A 156 3.18 -10.02 -12.36
CA HIS A 156 4.18 -10.33 -13.39
C HIS A 156 4.72 -11.75 -13.25
N LEU A 157 5.07 -12.16 -12.03
CA LEU A 157 5.53 -13.52 -11.76
C LEU A 157 4.46 -14.57 -12.08
N SER A 158 3.21 -14.29 -11.73
CA SER A 158 2.08 -15.19 -12.01
C SER A 158 1.85 -15.37 -13.51
N GLN A 159 2.01 -14.32 -14.29
CA GLN A 159 1.91 -14.36 -15.76
C GLN A 159 3.02 -15.19 -16.37
N LEU A 160 4.29 -14.98 -15.97
CA LEU A 160 5.43 -15.75 -16.45
C LEU A 160 5.28 -17.26 -16.14
N LEU A 161 4.77 -17.62 -14.98
CA LEU A 161 4.52 -19.02 -14.61
C LEU A 161 3.34 -19.65 -15.39
N ALA A 162 2.38 -18.85 -15.83
CA ALA A 162 1.27 -19.32 -16.67
C ALA A 162 1.70 -19.59 -18.11
N GLU A 163 2.64 -18.82 -18.64
CA GLU A 163 3.18 -18.98 -20.02
C GLU A 163 4.10 -20.21 -20.18
N GLN A 164 4.59 -20.79 -19.06
CA GLN A 164 5.48 -21.97 -19.06
C GLN A 164 4.71 -23.29 -18.99
N LYS A 165 3.38 -23.28 -18.99
CA LYS A 165 2.51 -24.47 -18.98
C LYS A 165 1.88 -24.71 -20.35
#